data_0e9ef89f2a05dbee7a6d1f7208e9eb1b
#
_entry.id   0e9ef89f2a05dbee7a6d1f7208e9eb1b
#
_cell.length_a   1.000
_cell.length_b   1.000
_cell.length_c   1.000
_cell.angle_alpha   90.00
_cell.angle_beta   90.00
_cell.angle_gamma   90.00
#
_symmetry.space_group_name_H-M   'P 1'
#
loop_
_entity.id
_entity.type
_entity.pdbx_description
1 polymer ?
#
loop_
_entity_poly.entity_id
_entity_poly.type
_entity_poly.pdbx_seq_one_letter_code
_entity_poly.pdbx_strand_id
1 'polypeptide(L)'
;MTNVYEGAPDARQSAEVNEPVSRFRPRYRALTDDEKALHDAIKSKAAELEGLFEQVKAGRYRSLGLTALEESVMWTVKELTS
;
A
#
# COMPACT_ATOMS: atom_id res chain seq x y z
N MET A 1 12.57 -10.65 2.79
CA MET A 1 11.97 -10.88 3.30
C MET A 1 11.33 -10.98 3.76
N THR A 2 10.97 -11.26 3.37
CA THR A 2 10.23 -11.50 3.77
C THR A 2 9.61 -11.54 3.86
N ASN A 3 9.06 -11.69 3.73
CA ASN A 3 8.37 -11.96 3.83
C ASN A 3 7.97 -12.18 3.86
N VAL A 4 7.81 -12.12 3.68
CA VAL A 4 7.18 -12.38 3.88
C VAL A 4 6.71 -12.90 4.27
N TYR A 5 6.19 -13.07 4.57
CA TYR A 5 5.39 -13.62 5.16
C TYR A 5 5.28 -13.74 6.22
N GLU A 6 4.95 -13.56 6.48
CA GLU A 6 4.52 -13.66 7.52
C GLU A 6 4.15 -13.50 8.18
N GLY A 7 4.17 -13.54 8.04
CA GLY A 7 3.54 -13.46 8.70
C GLY A 7 3.69 -13.86 9.09
N ALA A 8 3.59 -14.29 9.03
CA ALA A 8 3.57 -14.81 9.42
C ALA A 8 4.00 -15.04 9.47
N PRO A 9 4.28 -15.23 9.34
CA PRO A 9 4.60 -15.50 9.37
C PRO A 9 4.97 -15.76 9.11
N ASP A 10 4.90 -15.80 8.80
CA ASP A 10 5.11 -15.97 8.72
C ASP A 10 5.54 -16.39 8.43
N ALA A 11 5.47 -16.72 8.15
CA ALA A 11 5.67 -16.88 8.07
C ALA A 11 6.34 -16.91 7.80
N ARG A 12 6.65 -16.71 7.67
CA ARG A 12 7.20 -16.51 7.62
C ARG A 12 7.93 -16.67 7.86
N GLN A 13 8.23 -16.80 7.90
CA GLN A 13 8.81 -16.83 8.27
C GLN A 13 9.36 -17.48 8.45
N SER A 14 9.31 -18.11 8.46
CA SER A 14 9.84 -18.94 8.58
C SER A 14 10.43 -19.36 8.18
N ALA A 15 9.87 -20.17 8.77
CA ALA A 15 10.98 -20.67 8.28
C ALA A 15 11.41 -20.05 7.16
N GLU A 16 11.97 -20.05 7.13
CA GLU A 16 12.33 -19.23 6.36
C GLU A 16 12.60 -19.43 5.02
N VAL A 17 11.75 -19.42 4.23
CA VAL A 17 12.04 -19.36 2.82
C VAL A 17 12.67 -18.04 2.52
N ASN A 18 13.82 -18.08 1.95
CA ASN A 18 14.58 -16.85 1.69
C ASN A 18 14.53 -16.53 0.19
N GLU A 19 13.35 -16.58 -0.39
CA GLU A 19 13.17 -16.21 -1.77
C GLU A 19 13.29 -14.70 -1.90
N PRO A 20 13.96 -14.19 -2.95
CA PRO A 20 13.96 -12.76 -3.20
C PRO A 20 12.53 -12.25 -3.42
N VAL A 21 12.24 -11.07 -2.88
CA VAL A 21 10.94 -10.45 -3.07
C VAL A 21 10.90 -9.81 -4.45
N SER A 22 9.98 -10.26 -5.28
CA SER A 22 9.81 -9.70 -6.61
C SER A 22 9.05 -8.38 -6.53
N ARG A 23 9.48 -7.39 -7.30
CA ARG A 23 8.76 -6.12 -7.42
C ARG A 23 7.41 -6.30 -8.10
N PHE A 24 7.21 -7.41 -8.79
CA PHE A 24 5.95 -7.69 -9.50
C PHE A 24 4.99 -8.53 -8.68
N ARG A 25 5.43 -9.04 -7.53
CA ARG A 25 4.59 -9.76 -6.59
C ARG A 25 3.75 -10.86 -7.21
N PRO A 26 4.39 -11.88 -7.79
CA PRO A 26 3.64 -13.00 -8.35
C PRO A 26 2.89 -13.79 -7.28
N ARG A 27 3.22 -13.57 -6.02
CA ARG A 27 2.54 -14.19 -4.87
C ARG A 27 2.22 -13.12 -3.87
N TYR A 28 1.12 -13.32 -3.14
CA TYR A 28 0.66 -12.41 -2.11
C TYR A 28 0.63 -13.11 -0.78
N ARG A 29 1.06 -12.43 0.27
CA ARG A 29 0.90 -12.95 1.61
C ARG A 29 -0.44 -12.49 2.18
N ALA A 30 -0.93 -13.24 3.17
CA ALA A 30 -2.11 -12.80 3.91
C ALA A 30 -1.73 -11.63 4.81
N LEU A 31 -2.63 -10.66 4.91
CA LEU A 31 -2.45 -9.51 5.80
C LEU A 31 -2.99 -9.86 7.19
N THR A 32 -2.35 -9.33 8.22
CA THR A 32 -2.90 -9.39 9.58
C THR A 32 -4.11 -8.47 9.68
N ASP A 33 -4.90 -8.64 10.74
CA ASP A 33 -6.06 -7.78 10.96
C ASP A 33 -5.64 -6.32 11.14
N ASP A 34 -4.55 -6.07 11.84
CA ASP A 34 -4.03 -4.72 12.01
C ASP A 34 -3.60 -4.12 10.68
N GLU A 35 -2.98 -4.92 9.83
CA GLU A 35 -2.59 -4.45 8.49
C GLU A 35 -3.80 -4.14 7.63
N LYS A 36 -4.84 -4.95 7.71
CA LYS A 36 -6.09 -4.68 6.98
C LYS A 36 -6.72 -3.38 7.45
N ALA A 37 -6.76 -3.17 8.76
CA ALA A 37 -7.32 -1.95 9.32
C ALA A 37 -6.52 -0.72 8.88
N LEU A 38 -5.20 -0.82 8.87
CA LEU A 38 -4.34 0.28 8.44
C LEU A 38 -4.51 0.55 6.94
N HIS A 39 -4.58 -0.51 6.14
CA HIS A 39 -4.84 -0.40 4.71
C HIS A 39 -6.14 0.37 4.45
N ASP A 40 -7.20 -0.02 5.14
CA ASP A 40 -8.51 0.60 4.95
C ASP A 40 -8.50 2.06 5.42
N ALA A 41 -7.80 2.36 6.50
CA ALA A 41 -7.68 3.73 7.00
C ALA A 41 -6.93 4.62 6.00
N ILE A 42 -5.84 4.12 5.43
CA ILE A 42 -5.06 4.85 4.43
C ILE A 42 -5.94 5.16 3.21
N LYS A 43 -6.64 4.13 2.69
CA LYS A 43 -7.50 4.31 1.52
C LYS A 43 -8.64 5.28 1.80
N SER A 44 -9.24 5.19 2.98
CA SER A 44 -10.34 6.06 3.37
C SER A 44 -9.89 7.52 3.46
N LYS A 45 -8.75 7.76 4.10
CA LYS A 45 -8.22 9.13 4.21
C LYS A 45 -7.77 9.68 2.87
N ALA A 46 -7.21 8.82 2.01
CA ALA A 46 -6.84 9.23 0.67
C ALA A 46 -8.07 9.67 -0.14
N ALA A 47 -9.18 8.93 -0.02
CA ALA A 47 -10.42 9.29 -0.70
C ALA A 47 -10.97 10.62 -0.20
N GLU A 48 -10.89 10.88 1.12
CA GLU A 48 -11.29 12.18 1.67
C GLU A 48 -10.42 13.30 1.11
N LEU A 49 -9.12 13.08 1.06
CA LEU A 49 -8.18 14.09 0.57
C LEU A 49 -8.39 14.34 -0.92
N GLU A 50 -8.63 13.29 -1.68
CA GLU A 50 -8.98 13.41 -3.11
C GLU A 50 -10.16 14.32 -3.30
N GLY A 51 -11.22 14.14 -2.49
CA GLY A 51 -12.41 14.99 -2.56
C GLY A 51 -12.11 16.45 -2.28
N LEU A 52 -11.20 16.72 -1.35
CA LEU A 52 -10.77 18.09 -1.06
C LEU A 52 -9.97 18.67 -2.20
N PHE A 53 -9.06 17.90 -2.79
CA PHE A 53 -8.27 18.36 -3.93
C PHE A 53 -9.20 18.73 -5.10
N GLU A 54 -10.26 17.95 -5.28
CA GLU A 54 -11.19 18.18 -6.38
C GLU A 54 -12.04 19.46 -6.20
N GLN A 55 -12.03 20.02 -5.01
CA GLN A 55 -12.66 21.32 -4.76
C GLN A 55 -11.80 22.49 -5.22
N VAL A 56 -10.53 22.25 -5.46
CA VAL A 56 -9.63 23.25 -6.00
C VAL A 56 -9.95 23.41 -7.49
N LYS A 57 -9.82 24.61 -8.02
CA LYS A 57 -10.11 24.87 -9.44
C LYS A 57 -9.28 23.95 -10.33
N ALA A 58 -9.85 23.53 -11.45
CA ALA A 58 -9.18 22.67 -12.41
C ALA A 58 -7.96 23.38 -13.00
N GLY A 59 -6.88 22.64 -13.18
CA GLY A 59 -5.67 23.16 -13.76
C GLY A 59 -4.55 22.14 -13.65
N ARG A 60 -3.42 22.48 -14.24
CA ARG A 60 -2.27 21.58 -14.30
C ARG A 60 -1.80 21.17 -12.92
N TYR A 61 -1.72 22.12 -11.99
CA TYR A 61 -1.17 21.83 -10.67
C TYR A 61 -2.10 20.92 -9.86
N ARG A 62 -3.42 21.11 -9.99
CA ARG A 62 -4.36 20.20 -9.34
C ARG A 62 -4.21 18.79 -9.88
N SER A 63 -4.06 18.64 -11.19
CA SER A 63 -3.87 17.32 -11.80
C SER A 63 -2.59 16.66 -11.31
N LEU A 64 -1.51 17.43 -11.21
CA LEU A 64 -0.25 16.91 -10.67
C LEU A 64 -0.40 16.49 -9.20
N GLY A 65 -1.14 17.28 -8.42
CA GLY A 65 -1.41 16.95 -7.03
C GLY A 65 -2.18 15.65 -6.89
N LEU A 66 -3.22 15.47 -7.69
CA LEU A 66 -4.01 14.23 -7.66
C LEU A 66 -3.17 13.01 -8.07
N THR A 67 -2.35 13.18 -9.09
CA THR A 67 -1.44 12.11 -9.52
C THR A 67 -0.43 11.77 -8.42
N ALA A 68 0.12 12.78 -7.77
CA ALA A 68 1.09 12.55 -6.69
C ALA A 68 0.43 11.88 -5.49
N LEU A 69 -0.81 12.23 -5.17
CA LEU A 69 -1.56 11.58 -4.10
C LEU A 69 -1.78 10.10 -4.42
N GLU A 70 -2.24 9.81 -5.62
CA GLU A 70 -2.45 8.43 -6.07
C GLU A 70 -1.16 7.64 -5.97
N GLU A 71 -0.07 8.21 -6.43
CA GLU A 71 1.22 7.56 -6.43
C GLU A 71 1.74 7.31 -5.01
N SER A 72 1.58 8.29 -4.11
CA SER A 72 2.03 8.13 -2.74
C SER A 72 1.29 7.02 -2.02
N VAL A 73 -0.01 6.92 -2.24
CA VAL A 73 -0.82 5.86 -1.64
C VAL A 73 -0.43 4.50 -2.21
N MET A 74 -0.21 4.45 -3.51
CA MET A 74 0.20 3.22 -4.18
C MET A 74 1.50 2.66 -3.59
N TRP A 75 2.51 3.51 -3.45
CA TRP A 75 3.80 3.08 -2.90
C TRP A 75 3.68 2.68 -1.43
N THR A 76 2.91 3.43 -0.66
CA THR A 76 2.74 3.16 0.77
C THR A 76 2.00 1.84 0.99
N VAL A 77 0.96 1.57 0.22
CA VAL A 77 0.22 0.31 0.30
C VAL A 77 1.11 -0.85 -0.15
N LYS A 78 1.95 -0.61 -1.15
CA LYS A 78 2.88 -1.63 -1.61
C LYS A 78 3.86 -2.03 -0.49
N GLU A 79 4.34 -1.07 0.28
CA GLU A 79 5.20 -1.36 1.43
C GLU A 79 4.44 -2.11 2.51
N LEU A 80 3.22 -1.65 2.82
CA LEU A 80 2.39 -2.27 3.84
C LEU A 80 2.10 -3.74 3.54
N THR A 81 1.91 -4.06 2.27
CA THR A 81 1.53 -5.41 1.84
C THR A 81 2.72 -6.26 1.40
N SER A 82 3.91 -5.76 1.56
CA SER A 82 5.13 -6.48 1.20
C SER A 82 5.46 -7.62 2.17
#